data_014dac7d0ab8e463620f816ff6533fa9
#
_entry.id   014dac7d0ab8e463620f816ff6533fa9
#
_cell.length_a   1.000
_cell.length_b   1.000
_cell.length_c   1.000
_cell.angle_alpha   90.00
_cell.angle_beta   90.00
_cell.angle_gamma   90.00
#
_symmetry.space_group_name_H-M   'P 1'
#
loop_
_entity.id
_entity.type
_entity.pdbx_description
1 polymer ?
#
loop_
_entity_poly.entity_id
_entity_poly.type
_entity_poly.pdbx_seq_one_letter_code
_entity_poly.pdbx_strand_id
1 'polypeptide(L)'
;MAKGKDKSGRLSVFKGHEARLNKAIFHTLALKGPQPVYALLKEIGKQRGFADTRYGVVRRRVEALEKQDYLMRVGVVKTHVGSYTPVYQLTPRAELALALSKTNLDSFIKKADYAQIIKMLETLKPC
;
A
#
# COMPACT_ATOMS: atom_id res chain seq x y z
N MET A 1 9.83 -25.34 12.91
CA MET A 1 10.57 -24.57 12.46
C MET A 1 10.03 -23.29 12.25
N ALA A 2 10.65 -22.58 12.26
CA ALA A 2 10.20 -21.30 12.21
C ALA A 2 10.00 -20.86 10.86
N LYS A 3 9.45 -21.66 10.13
CA LYS A 3 9.26 -21.24 8.94
C LYS A 3 8.54 -20.06 8.95
N GLY A 4 8.23 -19.41 8.40
CA GLY A 4 7.56 -18.20 8.42
C GLY A 4 8.35 -17.03 8.87
N LYS A 5 9.50 -17.26 9.45
CA LYS A 5 10.23 -16.15 9.87
C LYS A 5 10.81 -15.48 8.66
N ASP A 6 10.37 -14.30 8.37
CA ASP A 6 10.84 -13.57 7.22
C ASP A 6 12.00 -12.68 7.63
N LYS A 7 13.17 -13.01 7.13
CA LYS A 7 14.38 -12.27 7.50
C LYS A 7 14.66 -11.10 6.59
N SER A 8 13.77 -10.81 5.65
CA SER A 8 14.02 -9.74 4.70
C SER A 8 13.73 -8.36 5.27
N GLY A 9 13.07 -8.28 6.42
CA GLY A 9 12.69 -7.00 6.98
C GLY A 9 11.49 -6.36 6.32
N ARG A 10 10.77 -7.10 5.52
CA ARG A 10 9.59 -6.55 4.87
C ARG A 10 8.50 -6.22 5.89
N LEU A 11 7.76 -5.16 5.61
CA LEU A 11 6.63 -4.78 6.45
C LEU A 11 5.51 -5.79 6.32
N SER A 12 4.72 -5.95 7.38
CA SER A 12 3.65 -6.95 7.38
C SER A 12 2.66 -6.78 6.25
N VAL A 13 2.38 -5.55 5.85
CA VAL A 13 1.44 -5.29 4.77
C VAL A 13 1.98 -5.80 3.43
N PHE A 14 3.29 -5.99 3.33
CA PHE A 14 3.91 -6.49 2.11
C PHE A 14 4.49 -7.88 2.29
N LYS A 15 3.97 -8.65 3.25
CA LYS A 15 4.35 -10.03 3.45
C LYS A 15 3.17 -10.95 3.26
N GLY A 16 3.44 -12.20 3.00
CA GLY A 16 2.44 -13.25 3.00
C GLY A 16 1.60 -13.28 1.76
N HIS A 17 0.48 -13.94 1.91
CA HIS A 17 -0.40 -14.26 0.80
C HIS A 17 -0.93 -13.03 0.08
N GLU A 18 -1.17 -11.96 0.81
CA GLU A 18 -1.80 -10.78 0.24
C GLU A 18 -0.80 -9.73 -0.25
N ALA A 19 0.49 -10.02 -0.11
CA ALA A 19 1.51 -9.00 -0.38
C ALA A 19 1.46 -8.45 -1.79
N ARG A 20 1.31 -9.33 -2.78
CA ARG A 20 1.33 -8.90 -4.17
C ARG A 20 0.15 -8.00 -4.49
N LEU A 21 -1.03 -8.37 -4.01
CA LEU A 21 -2.22 -7.57 -4.28
C LEU A 21 -2.15 -6.26 -3.50
N ASN A 22 -1.70 -6.28 -2.26
CA ASN A 22 -1.53 -5.06 -1.48
C ASN A 22 -0.60 -4.10 -2.22
N LYS A 23 0.54 -4.59 -2.71
CA LYS A 23 1.47 -3.76 -3.47
C LYS A 23 0.83 -3.20 -4.72
N ALA A 24 0.08 -4.01 -5.45
CA ALA A 24 -0.57 -3.55 -6.67
C ALA A 24 -1.57 -2.44 -6.37
N ILE A 25 -2.34 -2.57 -5.29
CA ILE A 25 -3.28 -1.54 -4.89
C ILE A 25 -2.54 -0.25 -4.52
N PHE A 26 -1.51 -0.37 -3.69
CA PHE A 26 -0.75 0.81 -3.25
C PHE A 26 -0.12 1.53 -4.44
N HIS A 27 0.51 0.78 -5.34
CA HIS A 27 1.17 1.39 -6.49
C HIS A 27 0.17 2.06 -7.43
N THR A 28 -0.97 1.45 -7.63
CA THR A 28 -2.00 2.04 -8.49
C THR A 28 -2.50 3.36 -7.91
N LEU A 29 -2.77 3.38 -6.60
CA LEU A 29 -3.23 4.60 -5.96
C LEU A 29 -2.14 5.68 -5.94
N ALA A 30 -0.90 5.29 -5.76
CA ALA A 30 0.20 6.24 -5.77
C ALA A 30 0.38 6.88 -7.15
N LEU A 31 0.19 6.09 -8.21
CA LEU A 31 0.37 6.60 -9.56
C LEU A 31 -0.85 7.34 -10.09
N LYS A 32 -2.03 6.81 -9.84
CA LYS A 32 -3.25 7.34 -10.44
C LYS A 32 -4.03 8.28 -9.53
N GLY A 33 -3.67 8.35 -8.25
CA GLY A 33 -4.44 9.11 -7.30
C GLY A 33 -5.66 8.34 -6.83
N PRO A 34 -6.61 9.04 -6.18
CA PRO A 34 -7.77 8.36 -5.62
C PRO A 34 -8.57 7.60 -6.67
N GLN A 35 -9.00 6.39 -6.33
CA GLN A 35 -9.73 5.52 -7.25
C GLN A 35 -10.82 4.74 -6.51
N PRO A 36 -11.94 4.48 -7.19
CA PRO A 36 -12.91 3.51 -6.67
C PRO A 36 -12.43 2.09 -6.98
N VAL A 37 -13.05 1.10 -6.35
CA VAL A 37 -12.60 -0.29 -6.49
C VAL A 37 -12.64 -0.76 -7.94
N TYR A 38 -13.69 -0.40 -8.70
CA TYR A 38 -13.78 -0.88 -10.08
C TYR A 38 -12.62 -0.35 -10.94
N ALA A 39 -12.17 0.86 -10.67
CA ALA A 39 -11.05 1.41 -11.42
C ALA A 39 -9.74 0.75 -10.99
N LEU A 40 -9.61 0.44 -9.69
CA LEU A 40 -8.46 -0.32 -9.22
C LEU A 40 -8.40 -1.68 -9.89
N LEU A 41 -9.53 -2.37 -9.97
CA LEU A 41 -9.58 -3.67 -10.61
C LEU A 41 -9.13 -3.58 -12.06
N LYS A 42 -9.60 -2.57 -12.76
CA LYS A 42 -9.24 -2.39 -14.16
C LYS A 42 -7.74 -2.20 -14.34
N GLU A 43 -7.14 -1.35 -13.50
CA GLU A 43 -5.70 -1.09 -13.61
C GLU A 43 -4.88 -2.28 -13.17
N ILE A 44 -5.29 -2.93 -12.09
CA ILE A 44 -4.57 -4.09 -11.58
C ILE A 44 -4.66 -5.24 -12.58
N GLY A 45 -5.80 -5.42 -13.21
CA GLY A 45 -5.99 -6.49 -14.18
C GLY A 45 -5.09 -6.40 -15.40
N LYS A 46 -4.53 -5.22 -15.66
CA LYS A 46 -3.58 -5.06 -16.75
C LYS A 46 -2.19 -5.52 -16.37
N GLN A 47 -1.93 -5.76 -15.10
CA GLN A 47 -0.60 -6.11 -14.64
C GLN A 47 -0.38 -7.61 -14.74
N ARG A 48 0.87 -7.99 -14.95
CA ARG A 48 1.22 -9.38 -15.10
C ARG A 48 0.88 -10.16 -13.84
N GLY A 49 0.17 -11.26 -14.00
CA GLY A 49 -0.22 -12.10 -12.89
C GLY A 49 -1.54 -11.73 -12.26
N PHE A 50 -2.21 -10.69 -12.75
CA PHE A 50 -3.47 -10.25 -12.17
C PHE A 50 -4.64 -10.30 -13.16
N ALA A 51 -4.45 -10.90 -14.32
CA ALA A 51 -5.49 -10.90 -15.35
C ALA A 51 -6.80 -11.54 -14.89
N ASP A 52 -6.72 -12.53 -13.99
CA ASP A 52 -7.89 -13.24 -13.51
C ASP A 52 -8.42 -12.70 -12.18
N THR A 53 -7.94 -11.56 -11.73
CA THR A 53 -8.37 -11.01 -10.45
C THR A 53 -9.82 -10.57 -10.53
N ARG A 54 -10.59 -10.90 -9.51
CA ARG A 54 -12.02 -10.61 -9.50
C ARG A 54 -12.33 -9.41 -8.62
N TYR A 55 -13.44 -8.75 -8.94
CA TYR A 55 -13.87 -7.57 -8.22
C TYR A 55 -13.98 -7.82 -6.72
N GLY A 56 -14.61 -8.92 -6.32
CA GLY A 56 -14.78 -9.21 -4.90
C GLY A 56 -13.48 -9.38 -4.15
N VAL A 57 -12.45 -9.89 -4.82
CA VAL A 57 -11.15 -10.06 -4.20
C VAL A 57 -10.53 -8.69 -3.93
N VAL A 58 -10.55 -7.80 -4.91
CA VAL A 58 -9.99 -6.46 -4.74
C VAL A 58 -10.80 -5.69 -3.68
N ARG A 59 -12.12 -5.79 -3.73
CA ARG A 59 -12.96 -5.08 -2.77
C ARG A 59 -12.67 -5.51 -1.34
N ARG A 60 -12.58 -6.82 -1.10
CA ARG A 60 -12.27 -7.30 0.25
C ARG A 60 -10.91 -6.84 0.72
N ARG A 61 -9.93 -6.79 -0.20
CA ARG A 61 -8.61 -6.34 0.17
C ARG A 61 -8.61 -4.85 0.50
N VAL A 62 -9.32 -4.05 -0.29
CA VAL A 62 -9.45 -2.63 -0.05
C VAL A 62 -10.11 -2.37 1.31
N GLU A 63 -11.18 -3.11 1.61
CA GLU A 63 -11.86 -2.95 2.89
C GLU A 63 -10.96 -3.34 4.06
N ALA A 64 -10.17 -4.39 3.91
CA ALA A 64 -9.23 -4.79 4.95
C ALA A 64 -8.15 -3.74 5.16
N LEU A 65 -7.63 -3.18 4.07
CA LEU A 65 -6.62 -2.13 4.16
C LEU A 65 -7.18 -0.85 4.76
N GLU A 66 -8.44 -0.56 4.48
CA GLU A 66 -9.10 0.59 5.10
C GLU A 66 -9.20 0.39 6.62
N LYS A 67 -9.56 -0.80 7.06
CA LYS A 67 -9.64 -1.09 8.49
C LYS A 67 -8.29 -0.98 9.17
N GLN A 68 -7.22 -1.24 8.45
CA GLN A 68 -5.88 -1.16 8.99
C GLN A 68 -5.29 0.24 8.85
N ASP A 69 -6.09 1.19 8.37
CA ASP A 69 -5.68 2.58 8.20
C ASP A 69 -4.62 2.79 7.12
N TYR A 70 -4.58 1.92 6.15
CA TYR A 70 -3.73 2.14 4.98
C TYR A 70 -4.46 2.82 3.85
N LEU A 71 -5.80 2.71 3.83
CA LEU A 71 -6.61 3.40 2.84
C LEU A 71 -7.68 4.21 3.54
N MET A 72 -8.10 5.30 2.90
CA MET A 72 -9.18 6.12 3.43
C MET A 72 -10.12 6.52 2.31
N ARG A 73 -11.37 6.72 2.64
CA ARG A 73 -12.35 7.19 1.68
C ARG A 73 -12.26 8.70 1.59
N VAL A 74 -12.21 9.22 0.37
CA VAL A 74 -12.08 10.66 0.17
C VAL A 74 -13.22 11.23 -0.65
N GLY A 75 -14.21 10.43 -0.99
CA GLY A 75 -15.37 10.91 -1.74
C GLY A 75 -16.11 9.77 -2.35
N VAL A 76 -17.02 10.08 -3.23
CA VAL A 76 -17.76 9.08 -3.98
C VAL A 76 -17.80 9.50 -5.43
N VAL A 77 -17.95 8.53 -6.33
CA VAL A 77 -18.20 8.81 -7.74
C VAL A 77 -19.45 8.09 -8.15
N LYS A 78 -20.15 8.64 -9.13
CA LYS A 78 -21.35 8.03 -9.65
C LYS A 78 -20.96 7.05 -10.75
N THR A 79 -21.47 5.82 -10.63
CA THR A 79 -21.22 4.85 -11.69
C THR A 79 -22.17 5.09 -12.83
N HIS A 80 -21.91 4.48 -13.97
CA HIS A 80 -22.78 4.66 -15.13
C HIS A 80 -24.17 4.03 -14.95
N VAL A 81 -24.34 3.20 -13.93
CA VAL A 81 -25.67 2.68 -13.62
C VAL A 81 -26.39 3.53 -12.56
N GLY A 82 -25.81 4.66 -12.20
CA GLY A 82 -26.48 5.60 -11.30
C GLY A 82 -26.22 5.42 -9.83
N SER A 83 -25.42 4.43 -9.44
CA SER A 83 -25.07 4.22 -8.03
C SER A 83 -23.84 5.04 -7.68
N TYR A 84 -23.65 5.26 -6.39
CA TYR A 84 -22.44 5.92 -5.92
C TYR A 84 -21.51 4.89 -5.30
N THR A 85 -20.22 5.05 -5.53
CA THR A 85 -19.24 4.14 -4.96
C THR A 85 -18.12 4.95 -4.32
N PRO A 86 -17.56 4.48 -3.20
CA PRO A 86 -16.49 5.24 -2.54
C PRO A 86 -15.23 5.28 -3.35
N VAL A 87 -14.50 6.37 -3.18
CA VAL A 87 -13.19 6.56 -3.79
C VAL A 87 -12.18 6.50 -2.66
N TYR A 88 -11.12 5.74 -2.87
CA TYR A 88 -10.11 5.50 -1.85
C TYR A 88 -8.78 6.11 -2.23
N GLN A 89 -8.01 6.51 -1.23
CA GLN A 89 -6.65 6.93 -1.47
C GLN A 89 -5.77 6.42 -0.34
N LEU A 90 -4.45 6.50 -0.55
CA LEU A 90 -3.49 6.09 0.45
C LEU A 90 -3.50 7.07 1.62
N THR A 91 -3.39 6.53 2.83
CA THR A 91 -3.18 7.37 4.01
C THR A 91 -1.69 7.68 4.14
N PRO A 92 -1.31 8.64 4.96
CA PRO A 92 0.12 8.86 5.24
C PRO A 92 0.81 7.59 5.75
N ARG A 93 0.09 6.75 6.50
CA ARG A 93 0.64 5.47 6.96
C ARG A 93 1.02 4.59 5.77
N ALA A 94 0.16 4.53 4.75
CA ALA A 94 0.44 3.75 3.56
C ALA A 94 1.60 4.34 2.76
N GLU A 95 1.64 5.67 2.67
CA GLU A 95 2.72 6.33 1.96
C GLU A 95 4.07 6.04 2.61
N LEU A 96 4.10 6.05 3.94
CA LEU A 96 5.32 5.71 4.66
C LEU A 96 5.71 4.26 4.40
N ALA A 97 4.74 3.34 4.45
CA ALA A 97 5.01 1.93 4.19
C ALA A 97 5.59 1.73 2.79
N LEU A 98 5.03 2.41 1.80
CA LEU A 98 5.53 2.32 0.44
C LEU A 98 6.97 2.84 0.35
N ALA A 99 7.23 3.98 0.95
CA ALA A 99 8.57 4.56 0.92
C ALA A 99 9.58 3.63 1.57
N LEU A 100 9.22 3.07 2.73
CA LEU A 100 10.12 2.18 3.43
C LEU A 100 10.34 0.87 2.68
N SER A 101 9.32 0.40 1.95
CA SER A 101 9.46 -0.84 1.19
C SER A 101 10.44 -0.71 0.05
N LYS A 102 10.70 0.51 -0.41
CA LYS A 102 11.63 0.76 -1.49
C LYS A 102 13.01 1.11 -0.99
N THR A 103 13.18 1.23 0.32
CA THR A 103 14.43 1.66 0.91
C THR A 103 15.22 0.45 1.36
N ASN A 104 16.48 0.40 0.96
CA ASN A 104 17.38 -0.59 1.51
C ASN A 104 17.94 0.03 2.78
N LEU A 105 17.42 -0.40 3.93
CA LEU A 105 17.78 0.21 5.20
C LEU A 105 19.26 0.08 5.53
N ASP A 106 19.86 -1.05 5.20
CA ASP A 106 21.28 -1.22 5.46
C ASP A 106 22.10 -0.21 4.66
N SER A 107 21.77 -0.05 3.39
CA SER A 107 22.45 0.91 2.55
C SER A 107 22.23 2.34 3.04
N PHE A 108 21.00 2.64 3.45
CA PHE A 108 20.70 3.98 3.97
C PHE A 108 21.54 4.28 5.21
N ILE A 109 21.60 3.34 6.15
CA ILE A 109 22.36 3.54 7.38
C ILE A 109 23.84 3.76 7.08
N LYS A 110 24.38 3.00 6.15
CA LYS A 110 25.79 3.09 5.83
C LYS A 110 26.18 4.36 5.08
N LYS A 111 25.24 4.87 4.27
CA LYS A 111 25.56 5.99 3.38
C LYS A 111 24.99 7.32 3.82
N ALA A 112 24.09 7.33 4.78
CA ALA A 112 23.46 8.58 5.21
C ALA A 112 24.51 9.43 5.95
N ASP A 113 24.45 10.73 5.74
CA ASP A 113 25.33 11.60 6.49
C ASP A 113 24.77 11.83 7.90
N TYR A 114 25.57 12.42 8.76
CA TYR A 114 25.16 12.57 10.16
C TYR A 114 23.96 13.49 10.32
N ALA A 115 23.79 14.47 9.46
CA ALA A 115 22.63 15.34 9.55
C ALA A 115 21.35 14.56 9.29
N GLN A 116 21.37 13.69 8.30
CA GLN A 116 20.22 12.83 8.00
C GLN A 116 19.93 11.88 9.14
N ILE A 117 20.98 11.30 9.71
CA ILE A 117 20.82 10.35 10.81
C ILE A 117 20.22 11.05 12.03
N ILE A 118 20.70 12.22 12.36
CA ILE A 118 20.19 12.96 13.52
C ILE A 118 18.73 13.33 13.32
N LYS A 119 18.36 13.74 12.11
CA LYS A 119 16.98 14.08 11.82
C LYS A 119 16.07 12.88 11.97
N MET A 120 16.52 11.73 11.51
CA MET A 120 15.78 10.50 11.64
C MET A 120 15.59 10.13 13.11
N LEU A 121 16.66 10.25 13.88
CA LEU A 121 16.59 9.94 15.31
C LEU A 121 15.57 10.82 16.02
N GLU A 122 15.54 12.10 15.67
CA GLU A 122 14.55 13.01 16.27
C GLU A 122 13.14 12.61 15.89
N THR A 123 12.93 12.18 14.69
CA THR A 123 11.61 11.75 14.22
C THR A 123 11.15 10.49 14.94
N LEU A 124 12.06 9.57 15.19
CA LEU A 124 11.73 8.28 15.78
C LEU A 124 11.69 8.27 17.32
N LYS A 125 12.16 9.32 17.94
CA LYS A 125 12.14 9.36 19.39
C LYS A 125 10.73 9.36 19.91
N PRO A 126 10.45 8.58 20.96
CA PRO A 126 9.14 8.66 21.59
C PRO A 126 9.03 9.98 22.31
N CYS A 127 7.85 10.53 22.38
CA CYS A 127 7.63 11.81 23.05
C CYS A 127 7.53 11.67 24.55
#